data_3ae0b8626f38f80eb9bc7445821ea1c7
#
_entry.id   3ae0b8626f38f80eb9bc7445821ea1c7
#
_cell.length_a   1.000
_cell.length_b   1.000
_cell.length_c   1.000
_cell.angle_alpha   90.00
_cell.angle_beta   90.00
_cell.angle_gamma   90.00
#
_symmetry.space_group_name_H-M   'P 1'
#
loop_
_entity.id
_entity.type
_entity.pdbx_description
1 polymer ?
#
loop_
_entity_poly.entity_id
_entity_poly.type
_entity_poly.pdbx_seq_one_letter_code
_entity_poly.pdbx_strand_id
1 'polypeptide(L)'
;MKKNILLFLLLIFAFLFVSCSAKQLPPPETGYEEGAIKIHVKADPKLNLSDRQPHSLMLCAYQLKDPNAYNHLAGDRDGLYKLLECSLFDAGTVGAERLIVQPGKDKVFNLNRAEGAKYVAVAAGYYDIQKERILRLYEIPVVVEKKGLVKRSKKQKLGTLEIELKLGSQKIE
;
A
#
# COMPACT_ATOMS: atom_id res chain seq x y z
N MET A 1 47.90 34.76 27.17
CA MET A 1 46.45 34.94 27.13
C MET A 1 45.82 34.47 25.80
N LYS A 2 46.30 34.85 24.63
CA LYS A 2 45.73 34.43 23.31
C LYS A 2 45.70 32.91 23.07
N LYS A 3 46.73 32.16 23.52
CA LYS A 3 46.86 30.69 23.36
C LYS A 3 45.75 29.94 24.15
N ASN A 4 45.40 30.43 25.33
CA ASN A 4 44.42 29.80 26.19
C ASN A 4 42.98 30.05 25.65
N ILE A 5 42.74 31.23 25.04
CA ILE A 5 41.47 31.55 24.40
C ILE A 5 41.22 30.67 23.17
N LEU A 6 42.29 30.44 22.38
CA LEU A 6 42.18 29.56 21.20
C LEU A 6 41.89 28.12 21.59
N LEU A 7 42.52 27.63 22.67
CA LEU A 7 42.26 26.28 23.20
C LEU A 7 40.82 26.13 23.71
N PHE A 8 40.29 27.16 24.37
CA PHE A 8 38.92 27.19 24.88
C PHE A 8 37.86 27.22 23.73
N LEU A 9 38.12 27.98 22.66
CA LEU A 9 37.30 28.01 21.47
C LEU A 9 37.30 26.66 20.72
N LEU A 10 38.44 25.97 20.66
CA LEU A 10 38.57 24.64 20.06
C LEU A 10 37.78 23.58 20.87
N LEU A 11 37.81 23.66 22.20
CA LEU A 11 37.03 22.78 23.08
C LEU A 11 35.52 22.99 22.93
N ILE A 12 35.04 24.25 22.82
CA ILE A 12 33.64 24.56 22.59
C ILE A 12 33.18 24.05 21.22
N PHE A 13 34.01 24.19 20.18
CA PHE A 13 33.72 23.71 18.83
C PHE A 13 33.64 22.17 18.77
N ALA A 14 34.45 21.44 19.57
CA ALA A 14 34.38 19.98 19.66
C ALA A 14 33.10 19.48 20.33
N PHE A 15 32.50 20.24 21.25
CA PHE A 15 31.21 19.90 21.88
C PHE A 15 29.97 20.09 20.96
N LEU A 16 30.09 20.85 19.90
CA LEU A 16 28.99 21.08 18.96
C LEU A 16 28.71 19.88 18.03
N PHE A 17 29.61 18.90 17.97
CA PHE A 17 29.46 17.68 17.17
C PHE A 17 28.88 16.48 17.92
N VAL A 18 28.34 16.67 19.14
CA VAL A 18 27.56 15.63 19.79
C VAL A 18 26.22 15.49 19.05
N SER A 19 26.28 14.87 17.87
CA SER A 19 25.10 14.52 17.08
C SER A 19 24.25 13.56 17.90
N CYS A 20 23.06 13.99 18.27
CA CYS A 20 22.04 13.11 18.86
C CYS A 20 21.66 12.05 17.82
N SER A 21 22.32 10.89 17.86
CA SER A 21 21.91 9.72 17.08
C SER A 21 20.57 9.24 17.62
N ALA A 22 19.48 9.66 17.00
CA ALA A 22 18.16 9.14 17.29
C ALA A 22 18.17 7.62 17.03
N LYS A 23 17.92 6.82 18.06
CA LYS A 23 17.87 5.36 17.96
C LYS A 23 16.75 4.99 17.00
N GLN A 24 17.09 4.62 15.77
CA GLN A 24 16.12 4.17 14.78
C GLN A 24 15.46 2.88 15.29
N LEU A 25 14.13 2.83 15.16
CA LEU A 25 13.38 1.62 15.46
C LEU A 25 13.71 0.55 14.39
N PRO A 26 13.72 -0.74 14.76
CA PRO A 26 13.89 -1.81 13.79
C PRO A 26 12.76 -1.74 12.73
N PRO A 27 13.00 -2.24 11.51
CA PRO A 27 11.97 -2.29 10.45
C PRO A 27 10.68 -2.95 10.96
N PRO A 28 9.51 -2.59 10.40
CA PRO A 28 8.23 -3.16 10.81
C PRO A 28 8.20 -4.67 10.54
N GLU A 29 7.61 -5.43 11.49
CA GLU A 29 7.30 -6.84 11.27
C GLU A 29 6.23 -6.95 10.18
N THR A 30 6.50 -7.77 9.14
CA THR A 30 5.63 -7.95 7.96
C THR A 30 5.02 -9.35 7.92
N GLY A 31 4.66 -9.91 9.07
CA GLY A 31 4.06 -11.23 9.18
C GLY A 31 2.63 -11.30 8.60
N TYR A 32 2.13 -12.53 8.42
CA TYR A 32 0.74 -12.80 8.10
C TYR A 32 -0.20 -12.22 9.18
N GLU A 33 -1.36 -11.66 8.76
CA GLU A 33 -2.41 -11.20 9.68
C GLU A 33 -3.79 -11.37 9.05
N GLU A 34 -4.69 -12.04 9.78
CA GLU A 34 -6.04 -12.32 9.31
C GLU A 34 -6.89 -11.04 9.29
N GLY A 35 -7.67 -10.82 8.20
CA GLY A 35 -8.60 -9.71 8.06
C GLY A 35 -7.96 -8.32 8.11
N ALA A 36 -6.63 -8.22 7.90
CA ALA A 36 -5.90 -6.97 8.03
C ALA A 36 -6.02 -6.03 6.81
N ILE A 37 -6.69 -6.45 5.73
CA ILE A 37 -6.98 -5.62 4.56
C ILE A 37 -8.48 -5.62 4.35
N LYS A 38 -9.09 -4.42 4.38
CA LYS A 38 -10.52 -4.23 4.12
C LYS A 38 -10.71 -3.32 2.93
N ILE A 39 -11.44 -3.79 1.93
CA ILE A 39 -11.76 -3.02 0.73
C ILE A 39 -13.26 -2.75 0.72
N HIS A 40 -13.64 -1.53 1.03
CA HIS A 40 -15.00 -1.03 0.97
C HIS A 40 -15.27 -0.53 -0.44
N VAL A 41 -16.19 -1.15 -1.12
CA VAL A 41 -16.55 -0.83 -2.50
C VAL A 41 -17.94 -0.25 -2.53
N LYS A 42 -18.07 0.93 -3.17
CA LYS A 42 -19.34 1.55 -3.51
C LYS A 42 -19.47 1.63 -5.02
N ALA A 43 -20.38 0.85 -5.61
CA ALA A 43 -20.55 0.77 -7.04
C ALA A 43 -21.70 1.66 -7.56
N ASP A 44 -21.41 2.44 -8.60
CA ASP A 44 -22.42 3.21 -9.32
C ASP A 44 -23.47 2.26 -9.96
N PRO A 45 -24.76 2.62 -9.99
CA PRO A 45 -25.77 1.86 -10.75
C PRO A 45 -25.43 1.68 -12.24
N LYS A 46 -24.61 2.58 -12.81
CA LYS A 46 -24.08 2.49 -14.17
C LYS A 46 -22.65 1.94 -14.22
N LEU A 47 -22.27 1.11 -13.25
CA LEU A 47 -20.93 0.52 -13.18
C LEU A 47 -20.52 -0.11 -14.50
N ASN A 48 -19.26 0.14 -14.93
CA ASN A 48 -18.62 -0.48 -16.09
C ASN A 48 -19.53 -0.43 -17.34
N LEU A 49 -20.03 0.77 -17.65
CA LEU A 49 -21.02 1.02 -18.70
C LEU A 49 -20.42 0.74 -20.08
N SER A 50 -21.03 -0.19 -20.83
CA SER A 50 -20.76 -0.46 -22.24
C SER A 50 -22.07 -0.67 -22.97
N ASP A 51 -22.19 -0.19 -24.20
CA ASP A 51 -23.40 -0.27 -25.01
C ASP A 51 -24.69 0.20 -24.30
N ARG A 52 -24.55 1.24 -23.46
CA ARG A 52 -25.59 1.80 -22.57
C ARG A 52 -26.10 0.82 -21.50
N GLN A 53 -25.41 -0.30 -21.28
CA GLN A 53 -25.76 -1.29 -20.26
C GLN A 53 -24.69 -1.30 -19.16
N PRO A 54 -25.08 -1.35 -17.88
CA PRO A 54 -24.15 -1.57 -16.78
C PRO A 54 -23.71 -3.03 -16.72
N HIS A 55 -22.45 -3.27 -16.38
CA HIS A 55 -21.89 -4.61 -16.29
C HIS A 55 -21.18 -4.80 -14.93
N SER A 56 -21.09 -6.06 -14.51
CA SER A 56 -20.23 -6.42 -13.37
C SER A 56 -18.79 -6.03 -13.67
N LEU A 57 -18.08 -5.64 -12.61
CA LEU A 57 -16.68 -5.24 -12.70
C LEU A 57 -15.82 -6.25 -11.93
N MET A 58 -14.78 -6.73 -12.59
CA MET A 58 -13.73 -7.50 -11.94
C MET A 58 -12.69 -6.55 -11.35
N LEU A 59 -12.30 -6.80 -10.10
CA LEU A 59 -11.14 -6.18 -9.46
C LEU A 59 -10.10 -7.25 -9.16
N CYS A 60 -8.85 -6.98 -9.52
CA CYS A 60 -7.70 -7.75 -9.06
C CYS A 60 -7.05 -7.00 -7.90
N ALA A 61 -7.07 -7.59 -6.71
CA ALA A 61 -6.38 -7.08 -5.54
C ALA A 61 -5.06 -7.83 -5.35
N TYR A 62 -3.95 -7.11 -5.45
CA TYR A 62 -2.60 -7.64 -5.31
C TYR A 62 -2.00 -7.25 -3.98
N GLN A 63 -1.23 -8.14 -3.37
CA GLN A 63 -0.41 -7.86 -2.21
C GLN A 63 1.06 -7.93 -2.60
N LEU A 64 1.82 -6.86 -2.36
CA LEU A 64 3.17 -6.68 -2.89
C LEU A 64 4.18 -6.43 -1.76
N LYS A 65 5.38 -7.02 -1.88
CA LYS A 65 6.54 -6.68 -1.04
C LYS A 65 7.10 -5.29 -1.39
N ASP A 66 7.11 -4.99 -2.69
CA ASP A 66 7.47 -3.69 -3.25
C ASP A 66 6.65 -3.43 -4.53
N PRO A 67 6.47 -2.16 -4.96
CA PRO A 67 5.61 -1.84 -6.08
C PRO A 67 6.31 -1.83 -7.45
N ASN A 68 7.60 -2.18 -7.56
CA ASN A 68 8.40 -1.94 -8.76
C ASN A 68 7.86 -2.72 -9.97
N ALA A 69 7.64 -4.04 -9.83
CA ALA A 69 7.11 -4.86 -10.92
C ALA A 69 5.69 -4.44 -11.32
N TYR A 70 4.84 -4.10 -10.35
CA TYR A 70 3.50 -3.55 -10.61
C TYR A 70 3.58 -2.24 -11.41
N ASN A 71 4.44 -1.31 -11.00
CA ASN A 71 4.61 -0.03 -11.68
C ASN A 71 5.18 -0.22 -13.10
N HIS A 72 6.07 -1.20 -13.29
CA HIS A 72 6.58 -1.55 -14.62
C HIS A 72 5.45 -2.03 -15.53
N LEU A 73 4.63 -3.01 -15.07
CA LEU A 73 3.47 -3.50 -15.83
C LEU A 73 2.43 -2.38 -16.08
N ALA A 74 2.27 -1.45 -15.15
CA ALA A 74 1.39 -0.30 -15.32
C ALA A 74 1.90 0.71 -16.37
N GLY A 75 3.10 0.51 -16.93
CA GLY A 75 3.73 1.43 -17.88
C GLY A 75 3.24 1.30 -19.32
N ASP A 76 2.71 0.14 -19.70
CA ASP A 76 2.25 -0.13 -21.07
C ASP A 76 0.95 -0.94 -21.09
N ARG A 77 0.38 -1.06 -22.30
CA ARG A 77 -0.93 -1.69 -22.48
C ARG A 77 -0.93 -3.19 -22.19
N ASP A 78 0.11 -3.89 -22.59
CA ASP A 78 0.22 -5.34 -22.39
C ASP A 78 0.37 -5.67 -20.90
N GLY A 79 1.14 -4.85 -20.18
CA GLY A 79 1.26 -4.90 -18.74
C GLY A 79 -0.07 -4.65 -18.03
N LEU A 80 -0.92 -3.71 -18.51
CA LEU A 80 -2.26 -3.51 -17.97
C LEU A 80 -3.13 -4.77 -18.13
N TYR A 81 -3.09 -5.43 -19.29
CA TYR A 81 -3.80 -6.70 -19.48
C TYR A 81 -3.27 -7.78 -18.54
N LYS A 82 -1.94 -7.85 -18.34
CA LYS A 82 -1.31 -8.78 -17.39
C LYS A 82 -1.82 -8.56 -15.96
N LEU A 83 -1.97 -7.31 -15.54
CA LEU A 83 -2.57 -6.96 -14.23
C LEU A 83 -4.06 -7.32 -14.12
N LEU A 84 -4.76 -7.53 -15.22
CA LEU A 84 -6.16 -7.98 -15.22
C LEU A 84 -6.32 -9.50 -15.24
N GLU A 85 -5.24 -10.27 -15.29
CA GLU A 85 -5.29 -11.73 -15.14
C GLU A 85 -5.55 -12.18 -13.69
N CYS A 86 -5.35 -11.29 -12.70
CA CYS A 86 -5.45 -11.58 -11.26
C CYS A 86 -4.54 -12.77 -10.84
N SER A 87 -3.34 -12.84 -11.38
CA SER A 87 -2.33 -13.87 -11.10
C SER A 87 -1.04 -13.25 -10.56
N LEU A 88 -0.25 -14.04 -9.84
CA LEU A 88 1.08 -13.61 -9.42
C LEU A 88 1.94 -13.36 -10.65
N PHE A 89 2.64 -12.24 -10.71
CA PHE A 89 3.44 -11.86 -11.90
C PHE A 89 4.94 -11.78 -11.62
N ASP A 90 5.36 -11.80 -10.35
CA ASP A 90 6.76 -11.85 -9.92
C ASP A 90 6.93 -12.40 -8.50
N ALA A 91 8.17 -12.53 -8.01
CA ALA A 91 8.47 -12.98 -6.64
C ALA A 91 8.14 -11.93 -5.56
N GLY A 92 7.91 -10.69 -5.93
CA GLY A 92 7.47 -9.61 -5.05
C GLY A 92 5.96 -9.59 -4.84
N THR A 93 5.19 -10.25 -5.70
CA THR A 93 3.74 -10.41 -5.58
C THR A 93 3.42 -11.60 -4.70
N VAL A 94 2.99 -11.35 -3.46
CA VAL A 94 2.75 -12.39 -2.43
C VAL A 94 1.28 -12.78 -2.28
N GLY A 95 0.38 -12.09 -2.97
CA GLY A 95 -1.04 -12.43 -3.02
C GLY A 95 -1.71 -11.78 -4.23
N ALA A 96 -2.70 -12.48 -4.79
CA ALA A 96 -3.56 -11.97 -5.86
C ALA A 96 -4.95 -12.56 -5.69
N GLU A 97 -5.96 -11.70 -5.62
CA GLU A 97 -7.34 -12.11 -5.45
C GLU A 97 -8.24 -11.45 -6.49
N ARG A 98 -9.18 -12.24 -7.02
CA ARG A 98 -10.20 -11.79 -7.97
C ARG A 98 -11.50 -11.51 -7.23
N LEU A 99 -11.95 -10.27 -7.28
CA LEU A 99 -13.17 -9.80 -6.63
C LEU A 99 -14.17 -9.36 -7.71
N ILE A 100 -15.44 -9.71 -7.53
CA ILE A 100 -16.51 -9.32 -8.47
C ILE A 100 -17.47 -8.36 -7.79
N VAL A 101 -17.74 -7.24 -8.45
CA VAL A 101 -18.65 -6.18 -8.00
C VAL A 101 -19.81 -6.04 -8.98
N GLN A 102 -21.02 -6.00 -8.45
CA GLN A 102 -22.25 -5.81 -9.22
C GLN A 102 -22.64 -4.32 -9.28
N PRO A 103 -23.28 -3.84 -10.38
CA PRO A 103 -23.79 -2.47 -10.45
C PRO A 103 -24.71 -2.12 -9.29
N GLY A 104 -24.54 -0.92 -8.72
CA GLY A 104 -25.37 -0.39 -7.64
C GLY A 104 -25.25 -1.12 -6.30
N LYS A 105 -24.23 -1.96 -6.10
CA LYS A 105 -24.01 -2.68 -4.83
C LYS A 105 -22.84 -2.10 -4.05
N ASP A 106 -23.07 -1.96 -2.75
CA ASP A 106 -22.02 -1.70 -1.78
C ASP A 106 -21.55 -3.04 -1.20
N LYS A 107 -20.23 -3.24 -1.09
CA LYS A 107 -19.65 -4.48 -0.61
C LYS A 107 -18.35 -4.24 0.15
N VAL A 108 -18.11 -5.04 1.19
CA VAL A 108 -16.83 -5.07 1.90
C VAL A 108 -16.16 -6.42 1.63
N PHE A 109 -14.92 -6.36 1.16
CA PHE A 109 -14.06 -7.52 1.04
C PHE A 109 -13.04 -7.49 2.17
N ASN A 110 -12.98 -8.56 2.96
CA ASN A 110 -11.99 -8.75 4.02
C ASN A 110 -10.95 -9.75 3.52
N LEU A 111 -9.71 -9.28 3.37
CA LEU A 111 -8.59 -10.10 2.91
C LEU A 111 -7.58 -10.27 4.04
N ASN A 112 -6.96 -11.44 4.08
CA ASN A 112 -5.84 -11.69 4.98
C ASN A 112 -4.57 -11.06 4.39
N ARG A 113 -3.76 -10.41 5.22
CA ARG A 113 -2.47 -9.90 4.77
C ARG A 113 -1.47 -11.06 4.66
N ALA A 114 -0.95 -11.27 3.46
CA ALA A 114 0.12 -12.24 3.22
C ALA A 114 1.44 -11.79 3.90
N GLU A 115 2.26 -12.76 4.29
CA GLU A 115 3.60 -12.48 4.83
C GLU A 115 4.45 -11.71 3.82
N GLY A 116 5.09 -10.65 4.29
CA GLY A 116 5.93 -9.77 3.47
C GLY A 116 5.18 -8.68 2.72
N ALA A 117 3.84 -8.70 2.66
CA ALA A 117 3.06 -7.66 1.99
C ALA A 117 3.23 -6.30 2.69
N LYS A 118 3.60 -5.27 1.93
CA LYS A 118 3.72 -3.87 2.36
C LYS A 118 2.81 -2.93 1.59
N TYR A 119 2.33 -3.39 0.43
CA TYR A 119 1.45 -2.61 -0.46
C TYR A 119 0.27 -3.47 -0.89
N VAL A 120 -0.85 -2.79 -1.16
CA VAL A 120 -2.01 -3.36 -1.84
C VAL A 120 -2.25 -2.58 -3.12
N ALA A 121 -2.27 -3.28 -4.25
CA ALA A 121 -2.58 -2.68 -5.54
C ALA A 121 -3.92 -3.23 -6.05
N VAL A 122 -4.69 -2.37 -6.71
CA VAL A 122 -5.98 -2.74 -7.31
C VAL A 122 -5.92 -2.43 -8.80
N ALA A 123 -6.32 -3.41 -9.62
CA ALA A 123 -6.57 -3.23 -11.05
C ALA A 123 -8.04 -3.55 -11.33
N ALA A 124 -8.75 -2.64 -11.99
CA ALA A 124 -10.18 -2.76 -12.30
C ALA A 124 -10.40 -3.01 -13.79
N GLY A 125 -11.12 -4.09 -14.13
CA GLY A 125 -11.35 -4.55 -15.50
C GLY A 125 -12.47 -3.79 -16.21
N TYR A 126 -12.37 -2.46 -16.30
CA TYR A 126 -13.26 -1.65 -17.11
C TYR A 126 -13.09 -1.94 -18.60
N TYR A 127 -14.13 -1.71 -19.40
CA TYR A 127 -14.06 -1.81 -20.87
C TYR A 127 -13.05 -0.82 -21.47
N ASP A 128 -12.96 0.40 -20.90
CA ASP A 128 -11.94 1.39 -21.28
C ASP A 128 -10.73 1.27 -20.36
N ILE A 129 -9.68 0.62 -20.88
CA ILE A 129 -8.46 0.33 -20.13
C ILE A 129 -7.50 1.51 -20.26
N GLN A 130 -7.46 2.37 -19.23
CA GLN A 130 -6.50 3.47 -19.07
C GLN A 130 -5.94 3.44 -17.65
N LYS A 131 -4.61 3.48 -17.52
CA LYS A 131 -3.87 3.36 -16.25
C LYS A 131 -4.49 4.18 -15.11
N GLU A 132 -4.68 5.48 -15.34
CA GLU A 132 -5.15 6.43 -14.33
C GLU A 132 -6.59 6.16 -13.88
N ARG A 133 -7.35 5.46 -14.71
CA ARG A 133 -8.75 5.13 -14.47
C ARG A 133 -8.94 3.82 -13.73
N ILE A 134 -8.04 2.85 -13.96
CA ILE A 134 -8.25 1.47 -13.52
C ILE A 134 -7.32 1.00 -12.42
N LEU A 135 -6.22 1.73 -12.14
CA LEU A 135 -5.20 1.31 -11.16
C LEU A 135 -5.22 2.18 -9.91
N ARG A 136 -5.03 1.53 -8.77
CA ARG A 136 -4.74 2.19 -7.48
C ARG A 136 -3.66 1.41 -6.74
N LEU A 137 -2.84 2.12 -5.97
CA LEU A 137 -1.78 1.55 -5.13
C LEU A 137 -1.85 2.19 -3.75
N TYR A 138 -1.79 1.36 -2.71
CA TYR A 138 -1.87 1.76 -1.31
C TYR A 138 -0.71 1.15 -0.54
N GLU A 139 -0.12 1.93 0.35
CA GLU A 139 0.87 1.44 1.30
C GLU A 139 0.16 1.01 2.60
N ILE A 140 0.55 -0.16 3.15
CA ILE A 140 0.00 -0.63 4.41
C ILE A 140 0.62 0.20 5.54
N PRO A 141 -0.20 0.82 6.42
CA PRO A 141 0.30 1.73 7.44
C PRO A 141 1.20 1.02 8.45
N VAL A 142 2.28 1.70 8.87
CA VAL A 142 3.15 1.23 9.95
C VAL A 142 2.63 1.80 11.27
N VAL A 143 2.42 0.92 12.25
CA VAL A 143 2.02 1.29 13.60
C VAL A 143 3.12 0.96 14.61
N VAL A 144 3.25 1.78 15.67
CA VAL A 144 4.23 1.58 16.74
C VAL A 144 3.54 1.02 17.96
N GLU A 145 3.85 -0.21 18.32
CA GLU A 145 3.40 -0.82 19.55
C GLU A 145 4.39 -0.57 20.69
N LYS A 146 3.86 -0.21 21.86
CA LYS A 146 4.63 -0.10 23.12
C LYS A 146 4.35 -1.36 23.93
N LYS A 147 5.33 -2.25 24.09
CA LYS A 147 5.22 -3.44 24.95
C LYS A 147 6.00 -3.24 26.25
N GLY A 148 5.40 -3.67 27.37
CA GLY A 148 6.00 -3.74 28.69
C GLY A 148 5.55 -2.63 29.65
N LEU A 149 5.23 -3.00 30.90
CA LEU A 149 4.82 -2.08 31.98
C LEU A 149 6.05 -1.40 32.63
N VAL A 150 7.18 -2.09 32.74
CA VAL A 150 8.39 -1.61 33.43
C VAL A 150 9.50 -1.23 32.43
N LYS A 151 9.77 -2.06 31.42
CA LYS A 151 10.68 -1.76 30.31
C LYS A 151 9.87 -1.57 29.03
N ARG A 152 9.58 -0.32 28.66
CA ARG A 152 8.85 0.01 27.44
C ARG A 152 9.75 -0.19 26.20
N SER A 153 9.59 -1.31 25.51
CA SER A 153 10.16 -1.49 24.18
C SER A 153 9.15 -0.99 23.13
N LYS A 154 9.64 -0.26 22.13
CA LYS A 154 8.84 0.14 20.96
C LYS A 154 9.16 -0.84 19.84
N LYS A 155 8.13 -1.45 19.26
CA LYS A 155 8.23 -2.26 18.05
C LYS A 155 7.37 -1.65 16.95
N GLN A 156 7.82 -1.73 15.71
CA GLN A 156 7.02 -1.38 14.54
C GLN A 156 6.38 -2.64 13.97
N LYS A 157 5.10 -2.54 13.60
CA LYS A 157 4.40 -3.57 12.81
C LYS A 157 3.53 -2.91 11.77
N LEU A 158 3.11 -3.66 10.76
CA LEU A 158 2.08 -3.22 9.83
C LEU A 158 0.71 -3.22 10.53
N GLY A 159 -0.08 -2.19 10.29
CA GLY A 159 -1.44 -2.08 10.77
C GLY A 159 -2.47 -2.66 9.81
N THR A 160 -3.76 -2.47 10.12
CA THR A 160 -4.86 -2.75 9.20
C THR A 160 -4.92 -1.68 8.12
N LEU A 161 -5.13 -2.09 6.87
CA LEU A 161 -5.38 -1.20 5.75
C LEU A 161 -6.86 -1.19 5.41
N GLU A 162 -7.49 -0.02 5.44
CA GLU A 162 -8.86 0.19 4.99
C GLU A 162 -8.83 1.03 3.72
N ILE A 163 -9.44 0.49 2.65
CA ILE A 163 -9.47 1.09 1.31
C ILE A 163 -10.92 1.41 0.98
N GLU A 164 -11.21 2.64 0.61
CA GLU A 164 -12.50 3.07 0.08
C GLU A 164 -12.39 3.20 -1.43
N LEU A 165 -13.16 2.39 -2.18
CA LEU A 165 -13.23 2.42 -3.64
C LEU A 165 -14.63 2.86 -4.08
N LYS A 166 -14.70 4.00 -4.75
CA LYS A 166 -15.89 4.40 -5.49
C LYS A 166 -15.69 3.97 -6.94
N LEU A 167 -16.56 3.11 -7.43
CA LEU A 167 -16.48 2.54 -8.76
C LEU A 167 -17.56 3.19 -9.64
N GLY A 168 -17.13 4.08 -10.50
CA GLY A 168 -17.99 4.81 -11.43
C GLY A 168 -18.30 4.02 -12.70
N SER A 169 -18.89 4.70 -13.68
CA SER A 169 -19.28 4.06 -14.93
C SER A 169 -18.11 3.61 -15.82
N GLN A 170 -16.94 4.26 -15.70
CA GLN A 170 -15.77 4.00 -16.56
C GLN A 170 -14.42 4.10 -15.83
N LYS A 171 -14.42 4.35 -14.52
CA LYS A 171 -13.20 4.53 -13.74
C LYS A 171 -13.42 4.30 -12.25
N ILE A 172 -12.33 4.09 -11.53
CA ILE A 172 -12.25 4.25 -10.07
C ILE A 172 -12.21 5.76 -9.78
N GLU A 173 -13.14 6.27 -9.00
CA GLU A 173 -13.28 7.69 -8.63
C GLU A 173 -12.39 8.08 -7.45
#